data_621eff399243784c9a55d6933721cf07
#
_entry.id   621eff399243784c9a55d6933721cf07
#
_cell.length_a   1.000
_cell.length_b   1.000
_cell.length_c   1.000
_cell.angle_alpha   90.00
_cell.angle_beta   90.00
_cell.angle_gamma   90.00
#
_symmetry.space_group_name_H-M   'P 1'
#
loop_
_entity.id
_entity.type
_entity.pdbx_description
1 polymer ?
#
loop_
_entity_poly.entity_id
_entity_poly.type
_entity_poly.pdbx_seq_one_letter_code
_entity_poly.pdbx_strand_id
1 'polypeptide(L)'
;EALIELNRLAEARTIINDIRQRAKNSVDKHIEYAKDQCDIALYPESYFQDKETARKCLRWERRLEMAMENGRFFDLRRWGIASETLNKYFASEQNDKYGEQTYAQYLKDAKFTPGKNEFYPVPYNQLYYIPGLYKQNKGYE
;
A
#
# COMPACT_ATOMS: atom_id res chain seq x y z
N GLU A 1 -6.94 -4.05 -11.74
CA GLU A 1 -6.60 -2.64 -11.92
C GLU A 1 -6.85 -2.17 -13.34
N ALA A 2 -6.30 -2.83 -14.36
CA ALA A 2 -6.52 -2.47 -15.77
C ALA A 2 -8.01 -2.34 -16.13
N LEU A 3 -8.85 -3.24 -15.67
CA LEU A 3 -10.30 -3.19 -15.91
C LEU A 3 -10.93 -1.91 -15.33
N ILE A 4 -10.52 -1.47 -14.18
CA ILE A 4 -11.00 -0.21 -13.58
C ILE A 4 -10.60 0.97 -14.46
N GLU A 5 -9.34 1.00 -14.93
CA GLU A 5 -8.88 2.08 -15.80
C GLU A 5 -9.60 2.11 -17.16
N LEU A 6 -10.00 0.94 -17.67
CA LEU A 6 -10.81 0.79 -18.87
C LEU A 6 -12.32 1.00 -18.64
N ASN A 7 -12.73 1.39 -17.43
CA ASN A 7 -14.13 1.57 -17.02
C ASN A 7 -14.99 0.27 -17.09
N ARG A 8 -14.34 -0.90 -17.01
CA ARG A 8 -15.00 -2.22 -16.94
C ARG A 8 -15.19 -2.62 -15.47
N LEU A 9 -15.98 -1.81 -14.75
CA LEU A 9 -16.04 -1.85 -13.27
C LEU A 9 -16.70 -3.13 -12.75
N ALA A 10 -17.75 -3.62 -13.41
CA ALA A 10 -18.43 -4.84 -13.02
C ALA A 10 -17.50 -6.07 -13.08
N GLU A 11 -16.69 -6.17 -14.13
CA GLU A 11 -15.73 -7.26 -14.28
C GLU A 11 -14.61 -7.18 -13.23
N ALA A 12 -14.14 -5.96 -12.93
CA ALA A 12 -13.18 -5.75 -11.87
C ALA A 12 -13.73 -6.19 -10.50
N ARG A 13 -15.00 -5.87 -10.21
CA ARG A 13 -15.70 -6.30 -9.00
C ARG A 13 -15.76 -7.82 -8.89
N THR A 14 -16.08 -8.50 -9.99
CA THR A 14 -16.15 -9.97 -10.01
C THR A 14 -14.81 -10.57 -9.54
N ILE A 15 -13.70 -10.16 -10.16
CA ILE A 15 -12.36 -10.67 -9.82
C ILE A 15 -11.99 -10.38 -8.36
N ILE A 16 -12.27 -9.17 -7.87
CA ILE A 16 -11.99 -8.80 -6.48
C ILE A 16 -12.84 -9.64 -5.52
N ASN A 17 -14.11 -9.85 -5.84
CA ASN A 17 -15.00 -10.65 -5.02
C ASN A 17 -14.65 -12.15 -5.04
N ASP A 18 -14.06 -12.67 -6.10
CA ASP A 18 -13.55 -14.05 -6.14
C ASP A 18 -12.42 -14.24 -5.12
N ILE A 19 -11.51 -13.25 -4.99
CA ILE A 19 -10.46 -13.25 -3.98
C ILE A 19 -11.06 -13.24 -2.57
N ARG A 20 -12.02 -12.35 -2.31
CA ARG A 20 -12.69 -12.24 -1.02
C ARG A 20 -13.48 -13.50 -0.68
N GLN A 21 -14.16 -14.10 -1.65
CA GLN A 21 -14.89 -15.35 -1.46
C GLN A 21 -13.94 -16.50 -1.12
N ARG A 22 -12.77 -16.57 -1.75
CA ARG A 22 -11.72 -17.54 -1.39
C ARG A 22 -11.30 -17.36 0.08
N ALA A 23 -11.02 -16.13 0.50
CA ALA A 23 -10.62 -15.82 1.86
C ALA A 23 -11.72 -16.20 2.86
N LYS A 24 -12.97 -15.83 2.58
CA LYS A 24 -14.14 -16.22 3.38
C LYS A 24 -14.27 -17.73 3.52
N ASN A 25 -14.20 -18.46 2.42
CA ASN A 25 -14.28 -19.92 2.42
C ASN A 25 -13.14 -20.59 3.22
N SER A 26 -11.98 -19.94 3.26
CA SER A 26 -10.83 -20.43 4.03
C SER A 26 -11.05 -20.27 5.53
N VAL A 27 -11.58 -19.14 5.96
CA VAL A 27 -11.95 -18.92 7.38
C VAL A 27 -13.00 -19.95 7.82
N ASP A 28 -14.04 -20.15 7.02
CA ASP A 28 -15.13 -21.09 7.33
C ASP A 28 -14.65 -22.54 7.48
N LYS A 29 -13.60 -22.93 6.76
CA LYS A 29 -13.08 -24.31 6.72
C LYS A 29 -11.98 -24.59 7.74
N HIS A 30 -11.12 -23.62 7.99
CA HIS A 30 -9.83 -23.87 8.64
C HIS A 30 -9.62 -23.14 9.95
N ILE A 31 -10.43 -22.11 10.25
CA ILE A 31 -10.23 -21.24 11.40
C ILE A 31 -11.55 -21.12 12.20
N GLU A 32 -11.96 -22.22 12.82
CA GLU A 32 -13.26 -22.29 13.52
C GLU A 32 -13.44 -21.21 14.59
N TYR A 33 -12.39 -20.88 15.35
CA TYR A 33 -12.41 -19.83 16.36
C TYR A 33 -12.49 -18.41 15.78
N ALA A 34 -12.20 -18.22 14.49
CA ALA A 34 -12.22 -16.92 13.84
C ALA A 34 -13.51 -16.64 13.05
N LYS A 35 -14.39 -17.63 12.92
CA LYS A 35 -15.67 -17.47 12.17
C LYS A 35 -16.49 -16.31 12.68
N ASP A 36 -16.58 -16.15 13.98
CA ASP A 36 -17.36 -15.10 14.63
C ASP A 36 -16.63 -13.74 14.68
N GLN A 37 -15.34 -13.72 14.35
CA GLN A 37 -14.49 -12.53 14.43
C GLN A 37 -14.09 -11.97 13.06
N CYS A 38 -14.26 -12.75 12.00
CA CYS A 38 -13.88 -12.39 10.63
C CYS A 38 -15.10 -12.28 9.73
N ASP A 39 -15.64 -11.08 9.59
CA ASP A 39 -16.69 -10.80 8.60
C ASP A 39 -16.06 -10.35 7.28
N ILE A 40 -15.94 -11.27 6.33
CA ILE A 40 -15.44 -11.00 4.99
C ILE A 40 -16.62 -10.83 4.04
N ALA A 41 -17.19 -9.63 4.02
CA ALA A 41 -18.25 -9.29 3.10
C ALA A 41 -17.74 -9.08 1.67
N LEU A 42 -18.54 -9.45 0.67
CA LEU A 42 -18.24 -9.12 -0.73
C LEU A 42 -18.58 -7.65 -1.00
N TYR A 43 -17.85 -7.03 -1.91
CA TYR A 43 -18.15 -5.66 -2.33
C TYR A 43 -19.48 -5.61 -3.09
N PRO A 44 -20.43 -4.78 -2.66
CA PRO A 44 -21.68 -4.55 -3.38
C PRO A 44 -21.44 -3.80 -4.68
N GLU A 45 -22.41 -3.85 -5.58
CA GLU A 45 -22.34 -3.16 -6.88
C GLU A 45 -22.20 -1.65 -6.73
N SER A 46 -22.78 -1.06 -5.68
CA SER A 46 -22.71 0.37 -5.40
C SER A 46 -21.27 0.91 -5.26
N TYR A 47 -20.30 0.07 -4.90
CA TYR A 47 -18.89 0.48 -4.76
C TYR A 47 -18.14 0.47 -6.09
N PHE A 48 -18.77 -0.01 -7.15
CA PHE A 48 -18.22 -0.08 -8.49
C PHE A 48 -19.03 0.71 -9.51
N GLN A 49 -19.70 1.79 -9.06
CA GLN A 49 -20.42 2.72 -9.91
C GLN A 49 -19.49 3.77 -10.54
N ASP A 50 -18.38 4.08 -9.88
CA ASP A 50 -17.38 5.04 -10.35
C ASP A 50 -15.95 4.51 -10.14
N LYS A 51 -15.01 5.05 -10.93
CA LYS A 51 -13.59 4.64 -10.90
C LYS A 51 -12.91 4.94 -9.57
N GLU A 52 -13.24 6.04 -8.93
CA GLU A 52 -12.55 6.46 -7.72
C GLU A 52 -12.83 5.50 -6.58
N THR A 53 -14.10 5.17 -6.37
CA THR A 53 -14.52 4.21 -5.36
C THR A 53 -13.98 2.81 -5.68
N ALA A 54 -14.06 2.38 -6.94
CA ALA A 54 -13.50 1.10 -7.38
C ALA A 54 -11.97 1.02 -7.15
N ARG A 55 -11.23 2.11 -7.40
CA ARG A 55 -9.78 2.18 -7.07
C ARG A 55 -9.52 2.04 -5.57
N LYS A 56 -10.33 2.68 -4.72
CA LYS A 56 -10.21 2.55 -3.26
C LYS A 56 -10.41 1.10 -2.82
N CYS A 57 -11.45 0.43 -3.33
CA CYS A 57 -11.70 -0.99 -3.05
C CYS A 57 -10.53 -1.87 -3.51
N LEU A 58 -10.06 -1.70 -4.74
CA LEU A 58 -8.91 -2.44 -5.26
C LEU A 58 -7.65 -2.23 -4.42
N ARG A 59 -7.33 -0.97 -4.09
CA ARG A 59 -6.13 -0.63 -3.31
C ARG A 59 -6.18 -1.19 -1.90
N TRP A 60 -7.37 -1.25 -1.33
CA TRP A 60 -7.59 -1.87 -0.03
C TRP A 60 -7.41 -3.38 -0.10
N GLU A 61 -8.07 -4.03 -1.06
CA GLU A 61 -7.94 -5.48 -1.25
C GLU A 61 -6.50 -5.90 -1.54
N ARG A 62 -5.81 -5.15 -2.40
CA ARG A 62 -4.41 -5.38 -2.68
C ARG A 62 -3.53 -5.24 -1.43
N ARG A 63 -3.85 -4.30 -0.53
CA ARG A 63 -3.14 -4.15 0.74
C ARG A 63 -3.33 -5.37 1.64
N LEU A 64 -4.52 -5.94 1.68
CA LEU A 64 -4.84 -7.11 2.50
C LEU A 64 -4.20 -8.38 1.92
N GLU A 65 -4.39 -8.62 0.64
CA GLU A 65 -3.93 -9.83 -0.05
C GLU A 65 -2.41 -9.92 -0.13
N MET A 66 -1.75 -8.78 -0.39
CA MET A 66 -0.29 -8.70 -0.56
C MET A 66 0.42 -8.26 0.75
N ALA A 67 -0.22 -8.43 1.89
CA ALA A 67 0.39 -8.11 3.17
C ALA A 67 1.65 -8.97 3.39
N MET A 68 2.71 -8.35 3.92
CA MET A 68 4.02 -8.98 4.18
C MET A 68 4.83 -9.38 2.93
N GLU A 69 4.37 -9.10 1.72
CA GLU A 69 5.08 -9.41 0.46
C GLU A 69 5.98 -8.26 -0.04
N ASN A 70 6.21 -7.24 0.77
CA ASN A 70 7.05 -6.06 0.45
C ASN A 70 6.61 -5.23 -0.77
N GLY A 71 5.44 -5.54 -1.37
CA GLY A 71 4.93 -4.85 -2.56
C GLY A 71 4.36 -3.45 -2.30
N ARG A 72 3.99 -3.15 -1.06
CA ARG A 72 3.21 -1.95 -0.70
C ARG A 72 3.88 -0.64 -1.09
N PHE A 73 5.17 -0.49 -0.89
CA PHE A 73 5.90 0.73 -1.22
C PHE A 73 5.88 1.02 -2.72
N PHE A 74 6.08 -0.01 -3.53
CA PHE A 74 6.05 0.11 -5.00
C PHE A 74 4.64 0.48 -5.50
N ASP A 75 3.59 -0.06 -4.89
CA ASP A 75 2.21 0.29 -5.20
C ASP A 75 1.92 1.76 -4.88
N LEU A 76 2.31 2.24 -3.70
CA LEU A 76 2.12 3.63 -3.30
C LEU A 76 2.85 4.61 -4.24
N ARG A 77 4.07 4.27 -4.66
CA ARG A 77 4.83 5.06 -5.63
C ARG A 77 4.14 5.10 -7.00
N ARG A 78 3.79 3.96 -7.52
CA ARG A 78 3.14 3.78 -8.82
C ARG A 78 1.78 4.50 -8.90
N TRP A 79 1.05 4.56 -7.79
CA TRP A 79 -0.21 5.29 -7.67
C TRP A 79 -0.04 6.78 -7.39
N GLY A 80 1.17 7.26 -7.17
CA GLY A 80 1.47 8.66 -6.88
C GLY A 80 0.99 9.14 -5.50
N ILE A 81 0.71 8.23 -4.57
CA ILE A 81 0.18 8.53 -3.24
C ILE A 81 1.16 8.21 -2.09
N ALA A 82 2.41 7.91 -2.41
CA ALA A 82 3.40 7.51 -1.41
C ALA A 82 3.62 8.60 -0.36
N SER A 83 3.84 9.83 -0.78
CA SER A 83 4.09 10.96 0.12
C SER A 83 2.94 11.20 1.09
N GLU A 84 1.72 11.31 0.59
CA GLU A 84 0.54 11.54 1.42
C GLU A 84 0.34 10.38 2.41
N THR A 85 0.35 9.14 1.90
CA THR A 85 0.05 7.96 2.72
C THR A 85 1.11 7.73 3.79
N LEU A 86 2.41 7.83 3.44
CA LEU A 86 3.49 7.55 4.39
C LEU A 86 3.65 8.68 5.41
N ASN A 87 3.53 9.96 5.01
CA ASN A 87 3.60 11.04 5.97
C ASN A 87 2.42 11.02 6.95
N LYS A 88 1.21 10.64 6.49
CA LYS A 88 0.07 10.44 7.38
C LYS A 88 0.32 9.30 8.38
N TYR A 89 0.89 8.19 7.90
CA TYR A 89 1.27 7.06 8.73
C TYR A 89 2.33 7.49 9.78
N PHE A 90 3.40 8.16 9.36
CA PHE A 90 4.44 8.63 10.28
C PHE A 90 3.87 9.57 11.35
N ALA A 91 3.00 10.51 10.95
CA ALA A 91 2.36 11.41 11.91
C ALA A 91 1.46 10.66 12.91
N SER A 92 0.76 9.60 12.48
CA SER A 92 -0.03 8.76 13.38
C SER A 92 0.85 8.04 14.38
N GLU A 93 1.92 7.36 13.92
CA GLU A 93 2.83 6.60 14.77
C GLU A 93 3.63 7.50 15.75
N GLN A 94 4.01 8.71 15.30
CA GLN A 94 4.70 9.68 16.15
C GLN A 94 3.83 10.21 17.29
N ASN A 95 2.52 10.18 17.11
CA ASN A 95 1.53 10.61 18.11
C ASN A 95 0.98 9.46 18.96
N ASP A 96 1.22 8.21 18.56
CA ASP A 96 0.77 7.05 19.31
C ASP A 96 1.67 6.83 20.53
N LYS A 97 1.05 6.80 21.72
CA LYS A 97 1.75 6.73 22.99
C LYS A 97 1.21 5.62 23.86
N TYR A 98 2.10 4.97 24.56
CA TYR A 98 1.76 4.11 25.69
C TYR A 98 2.29 4.78 26.98
N GLY A 99 1.39 5.36 27.76
CA GLY A 99 1.75 6.23 28.86
C GLY A 99 2.46 7.50 28.37
N GLU A 100 3.68 7.76 28.85
CA GLU A 100 4.50 8.90 28.42
C GLU A 100 5.43 8.59 27.24
N GLN A 101 5.56 7.31 26.87
CA GLN A 101 6.49 6.87 25.83
C GLN A 101 5.81 6.74 24.49
N THR A 102 6.46 7.22 23.43
CA THR A 102 6.06 7.01 22.04
C THR A 102 6.50 5.63 21.59
N TYR A 103 5.60 4.79 21.10
CA TYR A 103 5.92 3.44 20.64
C TYR A 103 6.97 3.44 19.52
N ALA A 104 6.83 4.33 18.57
CA ALA A 104 7.65 4.37 17.38
C ALA A 104 8.72 5.48 17.45
N GLN A 105 9.52 5.52 18.50
CA GLN A 105 10.61 6.51 18.63
C GLN A 105 11.56 6.54 17.43
N TYR A 106 11.78 5.39 16.77
CA TYR A 106 12.58 5.27 15.55
C TYR A 106 11.99 6.01 14.35
N LEU A 107 10.70 6.38 14.39
CA LEU A 107 10.04 7.18 13.38
C LEU A 107 9.98 8.68 13.70
N LYS A 108 10.59 9.12 14.80
CA LYS A 108 10.47 10.50 15.29
C LYS A 108 10.73 11.56 14.23
N ASP A 109 11.74 11.32 13.39
CA ASP A 109 12.16 12.25 12.34
C ASP A 109 11.81 11.71 10.93
N ALA A 110 11.00 10.66 10.86
CA ALA A 110 10.63 10.05 9.60
C ALA A 110 9.76 10.99 8.77
N LYS A 111 10.18 11.25 7.54
CA LYS A 111 9.49 12.10 6.59
C LYS A 111 9.71 11.60 5.18
N PHE A 112 8.66 11.46 4.44
CA PHE A 112 8.73 11.20 3.01
C PHE A 112 8.77 12.53 2.24
N THR A 113 9.86 12.77 1.54
CA THR A 113 10.06 13.98 0.70
C THR A 113 9.73 13.64 -0.75
N PRO A 114 8.67 14.25 -1.35
CA PRO A 114 8.32 14.04 -2.75
C PRO A 114 9.46 14.41 -3.70
N GLY A 115 9.63 13.60 -4.74
CA GLY A 115 10.68 13.78 -5.73
C GLY A 115 12.07 13.30 -5.29
N LYS A 116 12.21 12.87 -4.03
CA LYS A 116 13.42 12.27 -3.48
C LYS A 116 13.18 10.80 -3.09
N ASN A 117 12.28 10.57 -2.14
CA ASN A 117 12.13 9.26 -1.50
C ASN A 117 11.37 8.24 -2.34
N GLU A 118 10.86 8.61 -3.51
CA GLU A 118 10.40 7.66 -4.53
C GLU A 118 11.56 6.85 -5.14
N PHE A 119 12.79 7.32 -5.01
CA PHE A 119 13.99 6.70 -5.57
C PHE A 119 14.97 6.34 -4.47
N TYR A 120 15.80 5.33 -4.73
CA TYR A 120 16.96 5.05 -3.90
C TYR A 120 18.16 5.88 -4.43
N PRO A 121 19.13 6.22 -3.57
CA PRO A 121 20.38 6.82 -4.04
C PRO A 121 21.12 5.83 -4.93
N VAL A 122 21.81 6.34 -5.96
CA VAL A 122 22.78 5.54 -6.70
C VAL A 122 23.91 5.17 -5.74
N PRO A 123 24.28 3.88 -5.62
CA PRO A 123 25.33 3.46 -4.71
C PRO A 123 26.64 4.21 -4.94
N TYR A 124 27.30 4.63 -3.86
CA TYR A 124 28.55 5.39 -3.93
C TYR A 124 29.61 4.73 -4.83
N ASN A 125 29.76 3.42 -4.77
CA ASN A 125 30.70 2.67 -5.59
C ASN A 125 30.47 2.86 -7.09
N GLN A 126 29.22 2.99 -7.53
CA GLN A 126 28.91 3.23 -8.94
C GLN A 126 29.34 4.63 -9.40
N LEU A 127 29.20 5.60 -8.52
CA LEU A 127 29.65 6.98 -8.79
C LEU A 127 31.18 7.10 -8.74
N TYR A 128 31.82 6.36 -7.86
CA TYR A 128 33.28 6.40 -7.64
C TYR A 128 34.06 5.67 -8.73
N TYR A 129 33.66 4.42 -9.07
CA TYR A 129 34.43 3.61 -10.03
C TYR A 129 34.22 3.97 -11.49
N ILE A 130 33.11 4.65 -11.82
CA ILE A 130 32.80 5.08 -13.19
C ILE A 130 32.36 6.55 -13.18
N PRO A 131 33.31 7.46 -12.94
CA PRO A 131 33.03 8.90 -12.85
C PRO A 131 32.38 9.42 -14.14
N GLY A 132 31.28 10.15 -13.98
CA GLY A 132 30.59 10.81 -15.09
C GLY A 132 29.57 9.94 -15.86
N LEU A 133 29.56 8.63 -15.66
CA LEU A 133 28.55 7.75 -16.29
C LEU A 133 27.21 7.87 -15.60
N TYR A 134 27.20 7.87 -14.26
CA TYR A 134 26.01 7.99 -13.45
C TYR A 134 25.93 9.36 -12.77
N LYS A 135 24.72 9.88 -12.67
CA LYS A 135 24.41 11.04 -11.83
C LYS A 135 23.59 10.59 -10.65
N GLN A 136 23.80 11.20 -9.50
CA GLN A 136 23.01 10.93 -8.33
C GLN A 136 21.54 11.31 -8.53
N ASN A 137 20.64 10.57 -7.93
CA ASN A 137 19.22 10.91 -7.93
C ASN A 137 18.98 12.20 -7.14
N LYS A 138 18.02 12.99 -7.61
CA LYS A 138 17.67 14.28 -7.01
C LYS A 138 17.44 14.16 -5.50
N GLY A 139 18.07 15.04 -4.75
CA GLY A 139 17.98 15.11 -3.29
C GLY A 139 18.95 14.20 -2.55
N TYR A 140 19.87 13.52 -3.28
CA TYR A 140 20.96 12.72 -2.73
C TYR A 140 22.35 13.20 -3.24
N GLU A 141 22.39 14.37 -3.90
CA GLU A 141 23.63 15.01 -4.38
C GLU A 141 24.54 15.43 -3.20
#